data_f5f91b8995c553a00a140ca21aa387df
#
_entry.id   f5f91b8995c553a00a140ca21aa387df
#
_cell.length_a   1.000
_cell.length_b   1.000
_cell.length_c   1.000
_cell.angle_alpha   90.00
_cell.angle_beta   90.00
_cell.angle_gamma   90.00
#
_symmetry.space_group_name_H-M   'P 1'
#
loop_
_entity.id
_entity.type
_entity.pdbx_description
1 polymer ?
#
loop_
_entity_poly.entity_id
_entity_poly.type
_entity_poly.pdbx_seq_one_letter_code
_entity_poly.pdbx_strand_id
1 'polypeptide(L)'
;MSALTHLVLDIETIPDSDIYTPPQPTPGAERPFPPLFACKPVVIGVMWLDEHMAFKKMGTIGEAKDEVGMLTDFAEFMAKWKPRLVTWNGRGFDLPVLILRSLRHGISLPWYYREPGFRYRFSAEGHWDLGDFLADFGAARMSSQHGAARLIGLPGKE
;
A
#
# COMPACT_ATOMS: atom_id res chain seq x y z
N MET A 1 1.53 -22.03 -18.26
CA MET A 1 0.90 -20.88 -17.60
C MET A 1 2.00 -20.00 -17.01
N SER A 2 2.03 -18.72 -17.36
CA SER A 2 2.99 -17.79 -16.75
C SER A 2 2.71 -17.64 -15.25
N ALA A 3 3.77 -17.60 -14.44
CA ALA A 3 3.66 -17.50 -12.99
C ALA A 3 3.10 -16.12 -12.57
N LEU A 4 2.28 -16.08 -11.53
CA LEU A 4 1.84 -14.84 -10.89
C LEU A 4 3.01 -14.34 -10.02
N THR A 5 3.63 -13.24 -10.40
CA THR A 5 4.90 -12.80 -9.78
C THR A 5 4.81 -11.43 -9.13
N HIS A 6 3.98 -10.53 -9.68
CA HIS A 6 3.85 -9.17 -9.20
C HIS A 6 2.45 -8.91 -8.68
N LEU A 7 2.37 -8.20 -7.57
CA LEU A 7 1.11 -7.79 -6.94
C LEU A 7 1.09 -6.27 -6.83
N VAL A 8 0.25 -5.63 -7.62
CA VAL A 8 -0.06 -4.22 -7.42
C VAL A 8 -0.98 -4.10 -6.21
N LEU A 9 -0.65 -3.21 -5.29
CA LEU A 9 -1.37 -3.00 -4.04
C LEU A 9 -1.76 -1.54 -3.88
N ASP A 10 -2.98 -1.30 -3.46
CA ASP A 10 -3.50 0.00 -3.03
C ASP A 10 -4.49 -0.20 -1.88
N ILE A 11 -4.55 0.73 -0.94
CA ILE A 11 -5.48 0.65 0.18
C ILE A 11 -6.37 1.88 0.26
N GLU A 12 -7.59 1.69 0.78
CA GLU A 12 -8.46 2.78 1.20
C GLU A 12 -8.60 2.77 2.72
N THR A 13 -8.61 3.96 3.33
CA THR A 13 -8.62 4.12 4.78
C THR A 13 -9.64 5.13 5.25
N ILE A 14 -10.06 4.96 6.50
CA ILE A 14 -10.84 5.95 7.26
C ILE A 14 -10.09 6.30 8.55
N PRO A 15 -10.30 7.49 9.13
CA PRO A 15 -9.77 7.81 10.46
C PRO A 15 -10.32 6.86 11.53
N ASP A 16 -9.45 6.37 12.40
CA ASP A 16 -9.84 5.58 13.57
C ASP A 16 -10.13 6.51 14.75
N SER A 17 -11.42 6.74 15.02
CA SER A 17 -11.89 7.61 16.10
C SER A 17 -11.57 7.11 17.51
N ASP A 18 -11.23 5.85 17.68
CA ASP A 18 -10.90 5.28 18.99
C ASP A 18 -9.52 5.73 19.49
N ILE A 19 -8.62 6.10 18.56
CA ILE A 19 -7.23 6.46 18.89
C ILE A 19 -6.80 7.81 18.33
N TYR A 20 -7.67 8.49 17.59
CA TYR A 20 -7.35 9.78 17.00
C TYR A 20 -8.56 10.71 16.99
N THR A 21 -8.40 11.89 17.58
CA THR A 21 -9.37 12.98 17.49
C THR A 21 -8.80 14.05 16.56
N PRO A 22 -9.44 14.33 15.42
CA PRO A 22 -8.99 15.41 14.54
C PRO A 22 -8.97 16.74 15.29
N PRO A 23 -7.99 17.61 15.02
CA PRO A 23 -8.00 18.96 15.57
C PRO A 23 -9.24 19.72 15.09
N GLN A 24 -9.68 20.69 15.88
CA GLN A 24 -10.81 21.57 15.52
C GLN A 24 -10.53 22.21 14.16
N PRO A 25 -11.51 22.21 13.24
CA PRO A 25 -11.33 22.81 11.93
C PRO A 25 -11.07 24.31 12.08
N THR A 26 -9.95 24.77 11.54
CA THR A 26 -9.67 26.19 11.40
C THR A 26 -10.39 26.70 10.14
N PRO A 27 -11.17 27.78 10.20
CA PRO A 27 -11.84 28.32 9.03
C PRO A 27 -10.84 28.60 7.89
N GLY A 28 -11.09 28.02 6.71
CA GLY A 28 -10.22 28.17 5.55
C GLY A 28 -9.01 27.27 5.47
N ALA A 29 -8.73 26.43 6.49
CA ALA A 29 -7.68 25.44 6.45
C ALA A 29 -8.22 24.05 6.06
N GLU A 30 -7.45 23.30 5.27
CA GLU A 30 -7.74 21.89 5.03
C GLU A 30 -7.63 21.08 6.31
N ARG A 31 -8.48 20.07 6.46
CA ARG A 31 -8.34 19.13 7.59
C ARG A 31 -7.01 18.40 7.47
N PRO A 32 -6.20 18.37 8.56
CA PRO A 32 -4.96 17.62 8.51
C PRO A 32 -5.25 16.13 8.28
N PHE A 33 -4.42 15.50 7.47
CA PHE A 33 -4.49 14.07 7.24
C PHE A 33 -4.19 13.32 8.56
N PRO A 34 -4.91 12.23 8.88
CA PRO A 34 -4.64 11.45 10.10
C PRO A 34 -3.22 10.89 10.10
N PRO A 35 -2.58 10.74 11.27
CA PRO A 35 -1.31 10.02 11.35
C PRO A 35 -1.48 8.56 10.90
N LEU A 36 -0.43 7.97 10.34
CA LEU A 36 -0.52 6.63 9.70
C LEU A 36 -1.11 5.55 10.61
N PHE A 37 -0.78 5.58 11.91
CA PHE A 37 -1.33 4.61 12.88
C PHE A 37 -2.85 4.73 13.07
N ALA A 38 -3.42 5.88 12.77
CA ALA A 38 -4.85 6.18 12.88
C ALA A 38 -5.60 6.05 11.54
N CYS A 39 -4.92 5.66 10.48
CA CYS A 39 -5.54 5.32 9.21
C CYS A 39 -6.00 3.85 9.25
N LYS A 40 -7.29 3.63 9.47
CA LYS A 40 -7.89 2.29 9.54
C LYS A 40 -8.18 1.80 8.11
N PRO A 41 -7.54 0.72 7.62
CA PRO A 41 -7.83 0.20 6.29
C PRO A 41 -9.25 -0.37 6.23
N VAL A 42 -9.95 -0.05 5.15
CA VAL A 42 -11.30 -0.54 4.85
C VAL A 42 -11.35 -1.32 3.53
N VAL A 43 -10.36 -1.13 2.67
CA VAL A 43 -10.16 -1.92 1.45
C VAL A 43 -8.67 -2.16 1.28
N ILE A 44 -8.31 -3.39 0.93
CA ILE A 44 -6.98 -3.76 0.42
C ILE A 44 -7.21 -4.26 -1.00
N GLY A 45 -7.01 -3.38 -1.99
CA GLY A 45 -7.14 -3.68 -3.40
C GLY A 45 -5.85 -4.29 -3.96
N VAL A 46 -5.98 -5.33 -4.77
CA VAL A 46 -4.83 -6.02 -5.35
C VAL A 46 -5.06 -6.37 -6.81
N MET A 47 -3.99 -6.32 -7.59
CA MET A 47 -3.98 -6.76 -8.99
C MET A 47 -2.76 -7.63 -9.26
N TRP A 48 -2.99 -8.84 -9.77
CA TRP A 48 -1.93 -9.76 -10.15
C TRP A 48 -1.45 -9.53 -11.56
N LEU A 49 -0.12 -9.49 -11.71
CA LEU A 49 0.58 -9.51 -12.99
C LEU A 49 1.50 -10.75 -13.05
N ASP A 50 1.81 -11.19 -14.27
CA ASP A 50 2.81 -12.24 -14.49
C ASP A 50 4.24 -11.70 -14.60
N GLU A 51 5.19 -12.56 -14.96
CA GLU A 51 6.60 -12.19 -15.15
C GLU A 51 6.84 -11.19 -16.29
N HIS A 52 5.88 -11.04 -17.20
CA HIS A 52 5.92 -10.07 -18.31
C HIS A 52 5.10 -8.81 -18.02
N MET A 53 4.67 -8.61 -16.77
CA MET A 53 3.81 -7.50 -16.34
C MET A 53 2.42 -7.50 -17.00
N ALA A 54 1.98 -8.62 -17.56
CA ALA A 54 0.65 -8.74 -18.13
C ALA A 54 -0.39 -8.97 -17.03
N PHE A 55 -1.52 -8.25 -17.14
CA PHE A 55 -2.66 -8.38 -16.23
C PHE A 55 -3.21 -9.80 -16.20
N LYS A 56 -3.48 -10.32 -15.02
CA LYS A 56 -4.08 -11.64 -14.81
C LYS A 56 -5.43 -11.58 -14.09
N LYS A 57 -5.49 -10.93 -12.96
CA LYS A 57 -6.72 -10.78 -12.17
C LYS A 57 -6.61 -9.64 -11.16
N MET A 58 -7.75 -9.17 -10.71
CA MET A 58 -7.88 -8.11 -9.72
C MET A 58 -8.94 -8.50 -8.69
N GLY A 59 -8.79 -8.01 -7.47
CA GLY A 59 -9.74 -8.24 -6.39
C GLY A 59 -9.35 -7.51 -5.12
N THR A 60 -9.97 -7.93 -4.02
CA THR A 60 -9.69 -7.40 -2.68
C THR A 60 -9.25 -8.52 -1.75
N ILE A 61 -8.46 -8.18 -0.72
CA ILE A 61 -8.10 -9.09 0.36
C ILE A 61 -8.98 -8.78 1.57
N GLY A 62 -9.56 -9.84 2.17
CA GLY A 62 -10.40 -9.71 3.36
C GLY A 62 -11.74 -9.02 3.10
N GLU A 63 -12.31 -9.18 1.91
CA GLU A 63 -13.63 -8.63 1.57
C GLU A 63 -14.69 -9.07 2.58
N ALA A 64 -15.54 -8.12 2.97
CA ALA A 64 -16.61 -8.28 3.96
C ALA A 64 -16.16 -8.69 5.38
N LYS A 65 -14.85 -8.62 5.68
CA LYS A 65 -14.30 -8.83 7.02
C LYS A 65 -14.08 -7.51 7.75
N ASP A 66 -14.01 -7.60 9.09
CA ASP A 66 -13.52 -6.49 9.90
C ASP A 66 -12.01 -6.25 9.69
N GLU A 67 -11.48 -5.21 10.31
CA GLU A 67 -10.08 -4.85 10.15
C GLU A 67 -9.12 -5.99 10.56
N VAL A 68 -9.41 -6.68 11.66
CA VAL A 68 -8.57 -7.79 12.15
C VAL A 68 -8.55 -8.93 11.14
N GLY A 69 -9.72 -9.32 10.64
CA GLY A 69 -9.85 -10.36 9.62
C GLY A 69 -9.17 -9.99 8.31
N MET A 70 -9.32 -8.75 7.86
CA MET A 70 -8.66 -8.24 6.65
C MET A 70 -7.14 -8.25 6.77
N LEU A 71 -6.59 -7.75 7.89
CA LEU A 71 -5.15 -7.73 8.13
C LEU A 71 -4.56 -9.13 8.31
N THR A 72 -5.31 -10.05 8.93
CA THR A 72 -4.92 -11.46 9.06
C THR A 72 -4.84 -12.13 7.70
N ASP A 73 -5.87 -11.95 6.86
CA ASP A 73 -5.86 -12.47 5.49
C ASP A 73 -4.70 -11.91 4.67
N PHE A 74 -4.41 -10.60 4.82
CA PHE A 74 -3.28 -9.97 4.16
C PHE A 74 -1.93 -10.59 4.60
N ALA A 75 -1.74 -10.79 5.91
CA ALA A 75 -0.53 -11.41 6.45
C ALA A 75 -0.32 -12.83 5.91
N GLU A 76 -1.37 -13.64 5.92
CA GLU A 76 -1.35 -15.02 5.40
C GLU A 76 -1.11 -15.06 3.88
N PHE A 77 -1.78 -14.15 3.15
CA PHE A 77 -1.62 -14.02 1.70
C PHE A 77 -0.17 -13.72 1.32
N MET A 78 0.44 -12.72 1.97
CA MET A 78 1.83 -12.35 1.69
C MET A 78 2.82 -13.45 2.09
N ALA A 79 2.60 -14.14 3.21
CA ALA A 79 3.43 -15.25 3.66
C ALA A 79 3.37 -16.44 2.68
N LYS A 80 2.19 -16.72 2.12
CA LYS A 80 1.95 -17.84 1.20
C LYS A 80 2.50 -17.58 -0.19
N TRP A 81 2.17 -16.44 -0.77
CA TRP A 81 2.41 -16.17 -2.20
C TRP A 81 3.73 -15.47 -2.47
N LYS A 82 4.26 -14.74 -1.49
CA LYS A 82 5.53 -13.98 -1.58
C LYS A 82 5.69 -13.20 -2.88
N PRO A 83 4.68 -12.42 -3.30
CA PRO A 83 4.77 -11.67 -4.53
C PRO A 83 5.75 -10.52 -4.40
N ARG A 84 6.28 -10.04 -5.52
CA ARG A 84 6.90 -8.73 -5.57
C ARG A 84 5.79 -7.67 -5.53
N LEU A 85 5.81 -6.78 -4.54
CA LEU A 85 4.85 -5.70 -4.45
C LEU A 85 5.17 -4.58 -5.44
N VAL A 86 4.12 -4.01 -6.01
CA VAL A 86 4.18 -2.79 -6.82
C VAL A 86 3.18 -1.80 -6.26
N THR A 87 3.62 -0.60 -5.92
CA THR A 87 2.77 0.44 -5.34
C THR A 87 3.07 1.80 -5.92
N TRP A 88 2.23 2.78 -5.61
CA TRP A 88 2.54 4.20 -5.76
C TRP A 88 2.58 4.87 -4.38
N ASN A 89 3.74 5.30 -3.94
CA ASN A 89 3.98 5.83 -2.59
C ASN A 89 3.65 4.83 -1.46
N GLY A 90 3.71 3.54 -1.74
CA GLY A 90 3.38 2.52 -0.74
C GLY A 90 4.39 2.43 0.41
N ARG A 91 5.62 2.87 0.22
CA ARG A 91 6.61 3.02 1.29
C ARG A 91 6.25 4.14 2.26
N GLY A 92 5.62 5.18 1.75
CA GLY A 92 5.19 6.33 2.54
C GLY A 92 3.80 6.19 3.15
N PHE A 93 2.97 5.27 2.65
CA PHE A 93 1.59 5.16 3.09
C PHE A 93 1.11 3.72 3.27
N ASP A 94 0.89 2.96 2.20
CA ASP A 94 0.19 1.67 2.25
C ASP A 94 0.84 0.68 3.22
N LEU A 95 2.14 0.43 3.06
CA LEU A 95 2.84 -0.53 3.91
C LEU A 95 2.96 -0.06 5.36
N PRO A 96 3.37 1.16 5.68
CA PRO A 96 3.38 1.64 7.06
C PRO A 96 2.03 1.56 7.74
N VAL A 97 0.93 1.88 7.04
CA VAL A 97 -0.42 1.74 7.58
C VAL A 97 -0.72 0.28 7.92
N LEU A 98 -0.57 -0.64 6.96
CA LEU A 98 -0.83 -2.06 7.18
C LEU A 98 0.03 -2.65 8.31
N ILE A 99 1.30 -2.22 8.41
CA ILE A 99 2.22 -2.68 9.45
C ILE A 99 1.82 -2.15 10.83
N LEU A 100 1.55 -0.85 10.96
CA LEU A 100 1.17 -0.23 12.23
C LEU A 100 -0.17 -0.75 12.73
N ARG A 101 -1.13 -0.95 11.81
CA ARG A 101 -2.43 -1.53 12.16
C ARG A 101 -2.31 -3.01 12.53
N SER A 102 -1.47 -3.78 11.87
CA SER A 102 -1.15 -5.16 12.27
C SER A 102 -0.50 -5.21 13.66
N LEU A 103 0.41 -4.28 13.96
CA LEU A 103 0.99 -4.15 15.31
C LEU A 103 -0.08 -3.88 16.38
N ARG A 104 -1.03 -2.97 16.09
CA ARG A 104 -2.16 -2.68 16.99
C ARG A 104 -2.95 -3.94 17.38
N HIS A 105 -3.13 -4.85 16.44
CA HIS A 105 -3.92 -6.06 16.62
C HIS A 105 -3.09 -7.32 16.93
N GLY A 106 -1.78 -7.19 17.15
CA GLY A 106 -0.89 -8.31 17.47
C GLY A 106 -0.69 -9.29 16.33
N ILE A 107 -0.90 -8.87 15.08
CA ILE A 107 -0.74 -9.69 13.88
C ILE A 107 0.73 -9.67 13.46
N SER A 108 1.35 -10.85 13.40
CA SER A 108 2.76 -11.00 13.02
C SER A 108 2.97 -10.93 11.50
N LEU A 109 4.02 -10.22 11.09
CA LEU A 109 4.38 -10.03 9.66
C LEU A 109 5.83 -10.48 9.40
N PRO A 110 6.16 -11.78 9.55
CA PRO A 110 7.53 -12.26 9.38
C PRO A 110 8.05 -12.06 7.95
N TRP A 111 7.22 -12.12 6.94
CA TRP A 111 7.59 -11.84 5.55
C TRP A 111 8.15 -10.44 5.36
N TYR A 112 7.62 -9.46 6.09
CA TYR A 112 8.07 -8.06 5.99
C TYR A 112 9.41 -7.84 6.71
N TYR A 113 9.56 -8.42 7.91
CA TYR A 113 10.73 -8.16 8.75
C TYR A 113 11.94 -9.06 8.43
N ARG A 114 11.72 -10.26 7.89
CA ARG A 114 12.77 -11.23 7.61
C ARG A 114 13.27 -11.22 6.18
N GLU A 115 12.43 -10.78 5.23
CA GLU A 115 12.81 -10.70 3.82
C GLU A 115 13.43 -9.32 3.53
N PRO A 116 14.72 -9.22 3.27
CA PRO A 116 15.41 -7.92 3.16
C PRO A 116 14.88 -7.06 2.01
N GLY A 117 14.38 -7.66 0.94
CA GLY A 117 13.87 -6.95 -0.23
C GLY A 117 12.67 -6.03 0.04
N PHE A 118 11.86 -6.32 1.07
CA PHE A 118 10.69 -5.47 1.38
C PHE A 118 11.06 -4.17 2.07
N ARG A 119 12.04 -4.19 2.95
CA ARG A 119 12.42 -3.02 3.76
C ARG A 119 13.52 -2.18 3.15
N TYR A 120 14.37 -2.79 2.34
CA TYR A 120 15.47 -2.07 1.71
C TYR A 120 14.96 -1.23 0.53
N ARG A 121 14.97 0.09 0.67
CA ARG A 121 14.40 1.06 -0.28
C ARG A 121 14.88 0.88 -1.72
N PHE A 122 16.14 0.51 -1.90
CA PHE A 122 16.76 0.39 -3.22
C PHE A 122 16.67 -1.01 -3.82
N SER A 123 16.05 -1.97 -3.12
CA SER A 123 15.85 -3.32 -3.65
C SER A 123 14.69 -3.37 -4.63
N ALA A 124 14.93 -4.02 -5.77
CA ALA A 124 13.88 -4.32 -6.74
C ALA A 124 13.20 -5.69 -6.50
N GLU A 125 13.62 -6.43 -5.47
CA GLU A 125 13.18 -7.83 -5.32
C GLU A 125 11.89 -8.00 -4.50
N GLY A 126 11.67 -7.19 -3.49
CA GLY A 126 10.51 -7.33 -2.59
C GLY A 126 9.40 -6.32 -2.89
N HIS A 127 9.75 -5.06 -3.03
CA HIS A 127 8.79 -3.98 -3.18
C HIS A 127 9.29 -2.90 -4.13
N TRP A 128 8.53 -2.66 -5.19
CA TRP A 128 8.68 -1.53 -6.08
C TRP A 128 7.67 -0.44 -5.74
N ASP A 129 8.14 0.63 -5.15
CA ASP A 129 7.38 1.86 -5.05
C ASP A 129 7.68 2.72 -6.28
N LEU A 130 6.76 2.74 -7.23
CA LEU A 130 6.96 3.44 -8.51
C LEU A 130 7.08 4.95 -8.33
N GLY A 131 6.37 5.54 -7.38
CA GLY A 131 6.49 6.96 -7.08
C GLY A 131 7.89 7.31 -6.57
N ASP A 132 8.42 6.50 -5.68
CA ASP A 132 9.76 6.64 -5.11
C ASP A 132 10.86 6.38 -6.16
N PHE A 133 10.69 5.33 -6.97
CA PHE A 133 11.59 5.01 -8.07
C PHE A 133 11.70 6.15 -9.10
N LEU A 134 10.56 6.69 -9.54
CA LEU A 134 10.52 7.80 -10.51
C LEU A 134 11.00 9.13 -9.92
N ALA A 135 11.01 9.27 -8.61
CA ALA A 135 11.61 10.39 -7.89
C ALA A 135 13.10 10.18 -7.57
N ASP A 136 13.72 9.17 -8.17
CA ASP A 136 15.11 8.78 -7.93
C ASP A 136 15.40 8.62 -6.42
N PHE A 137 14.54 7.86 -5.75
CA PHE A 137 14.61 7.56 -4.32
C PHE A 137 14.68 8.79 -3.42
N GLY A 138 13.95 9.84 -3.78
CA GLY A 138 13.85 11.07 -3.02
C GLY A 138 14.84 12.17 -3.45
N ALA A 139 15.66 11.95 -4.48
CA ALA A 139 16.51 12.99 -5.04
C ALA A 139 15.68 14.06 -5.78
N ALA A 140 14.57 13.68 -6.36
CA ALA A 140 13.58 14.58 -6.96
C ALA A 140 12.27 14.56 -6.15
N ARG A 141 11.43 15.56 -6.37
CA ARG A 141 10.08 15.57 -5.78
C ARG A 141 9.21 14.51 -6.46
N MET A 142 8.56 13.67 -5.66
CA MET A 142 7.62 12.68 -6.15
C MET A 142 6.42 13.35 -6.83
N SER A 143 6.11 12.92 -8.05
CA SER A 143 4.89 13.33 -8.76
C SER A 143 3.66 12.63 -8.18
N SER A 144 2.47 13.20 -8.37
CA SER A 144 1.24 12.48 -8.10
C SER A 144 1.04 11.35 -9.13
N GLN A 145 0.37 10.29 -8.72
CA GLN A 145 -0.03 9.20 -9.63
C GLN A 145 -0.85 9.73 -10.81
N HIS A 146 -1.76 10.69 -10.55
CA HIS A 146 -2.54 11.37 -11.57
C HIS A 146 -1.64 12.08 -12.60
N GLY A 147 -0.64 12.83 -12.13
CA GLY A 147 0.30 13.54 -13.01
C GLY A 147 1.13 12.57 -13.84
N ALA A 148 1.63 11.49 -13.25
CA ALA A 148 2.39 10.46 -13.95
C ALA A 148 1.56 9.72 -15.01
N ALA A 149 0.30 9.39 -14.70
CA ALA A 149 -0.62 8.77 -15.66
C ALA A 149 -0.85 9.69 -16.87
N ARG A 150 -1.12 10.97 -16.63
CA ARG A 150 -1.30 11.95 -17.71
C ARG A 150 -0.05 12.15 -18.56
N LEU A 151 1.14 12.11 -17.95
CA LEU A 151 2.41 12.23 -18.67
C LEU A 151 2.57 11.15 -19.76
N ILE A 152 2.07 9.94 -19.50
CA ILE A 152 2.14 8.82 -20.45
C ILE A 152 0.85 8.65 -21.29
N GLY A 153 -0.04 9.65 -21.28
CA GLY A 153 -1.25 9.66 -22.09
C GLY A 153 -2.42 8.83 -21.55
N LEU A 154 -2.38 8.42 -20.28
CA LEU A 154 -3.48 7.73 -19.62
C LEU A 154 -4.42 8.72 -18.91
N PRO A 155 -5.72 8.39 -18.76
CA PRO A 155 -6.60 9.17 -17.89
C PRO A 155 -6.04 9.10 -16.47
N GLY A 156 -5.97 10.25 -15.82
CA GLY A 156 -5.55 10.30 -14.42
C GLY A 156 -6.64 9.77 -13.48
N LYS A 157 -6.29 9.63 -12.20
CA LYS A 157 -7.25 9.32 -11.14
C LYS A 157 -8.23 10.52 -11.01
N GLU A 158 -9.53 10.24 -11.05
CA GLU A 158 -10.60 11.23 -10.81
C GLU A 158 -10.70 11.60 -9.34
#